data_6628a95c10d49c6844e747f359e18f20
#
_entry.id   6628a95c10d49c6844e747f359e18f20
#
_cell.length_a   1.000
_cell.length_b   1.000
_cell.length_c   1.000
_cell.angle_alpha   90.00
_cell.angle_beta   90.00
_cell.angle_gamma   90.00
#
_symmetry.space_group_name_H-M   'P 1'
#
loop_
_entity.id
_entity.type
_entity.pdbx_description
1 polymer ?
#
loop_
_entity_poly.entity_id
_entity_poly.type
_entity_poly.pdbx_seq_one_letter_code
_entity_poly.pdbx_strand_id
1 'polypeptide(L)'
;MVGSPFQTAENLADDLIFIKNLNPQMCGIGPFIPHKDTPFASYHTGSVRLCLMLISIIRLMLPSILLPSTTALGTADINGREKGILHGANVVMPNLSPLEHRKDYSLYDNKICTGDESAQCISCMKNRMKSIGYEVVTDVGNYIAP
;
A
#
# COMPACT_ATOMS: atom_id res chain seq x y z
N MET A 1 -3.16 1.52 9.46
CA MET A 1 -2.19 0.39 9.33
C MET A 1 -2.88 -0.89 9.76
N VAL A 2 -2.49 -2.03 9.18
CA VAL A 2 -3.12 -3.33 9.46
C VAL A 2 -2.15 -4.21 10.24
N GLY A 3 -2.61 -4.73 11.39
CA GLY A 3 -1.80 -5.59 12.26
C GLY A 3 -0.78 -4.82 13.11
N SER A 4 -1.07 -3.56 13.45
CA SER A 4 -0.29 -2.83 14.44
C SER A 4 -0.43 -3.49 15.83
N PRO A 5 0.54 -3.34 16.72
CA PRO A 5 0.45 -3.89 18.08
C PRO A 5 -0.86 -3.50 18.76
N PHE A 6 -1.48 -4.47 19.43
CA PHE A 6 -2.75 -4.32 20.17
C PHE A 6 -4.02 -4.08 19.32
N GLN A 7 -3.92 -4.03 17.99
CA GLN A 7 -5.07 -3.88 17.10
C GLN A 7 -5.95 -5.14 17.13
N THR A 8 -7.25 -4.97 17.37
CA THR A 8 -8.23 -6.07 17.38
C THR A 8 -9.05 -6.10 16.09
N ALA A 9 -9.87 -7.13 15.92
CA ALA A 9 -10.80 -7.22 14.80
C ALA A 9 -11.87 -6.12 14.85
N GLU A 10 -12.32 -5.78 16.06
CA GLU A 10 -13.26 -4.69 16.30
C GLU A 10 -12.70 -3.35 15.86
N ASN A 11 -11.43 -3.05 16.18
CA ASN A 11 -10.78 -1.82 15.71
C ASN A 11 -10.74 -1.75 14.19
N LEU A 12 -10.48 -2.86 13.49
CA LEU A 12 -10.52 -2.91 12.03
C LEU A 12 -11.94 -2.72 11.48
N ALA A 13 -12.95 -3.26 12.14
CA ALA A 13 -14.34 -3.06 11.76
C ALA A 13 -14.76 -1.59 11.93
N ASP A 14 -14.37 -0.96 13.04
CA ASP A 14 -14.62 0.46 13.29
C ASP A 14 -13.93 1.34 12.24
N ASP A 15 -12.68 1.03 11.89
CA ASP A 15 -11.93 1.70 10.82
C ASP A 15 -12.67 1.60 9.47
N LEU A 16 -13.21 0.42 9.12
CA LEU A 16 -13.98 0.22 7.89
C LEU A 16 -15.27 1.03 7.88
N ILE A 17 -16.01 1.05 9.00
CA ILE A 17 -17.22 1.85 9.15
C ILE A 17 -16.90 3.34 9.05
N PHE A 18 -15.81 3.79 9.69
CA PHE A 18 -15.34 5.16 9.61
C PHE A 18 -15.01 5.55 8.16
N ILE A 19 -14.22 4.73 7.43
CA ILE A 19 -13.87 4.95 6.03
C ILE A 19 -15.12 5.04 5.16
N LYS A 20 -16.10 4.14 5.37
CA LYS A 20 -17.37 4.16 4.64
C LYS A 20 -18.15 5.47 4.86
N ASN A 21 -18.25 5.89 6.12
CA ASN A 21 -19.02 7.10 6.47
C ASN A 21 -18.32 8.38 6.01
N LEU A 22 -16.98 8.41 6.06
CA LEU A 22 -16.17 9.53 5.57
C LEU A 22 -16.21 9.64 4.05
N ASN A 23 -16.38 8.51 3.34
CA ASN A 23 -16.39 8.41 1.88
C ASN A 23 -15.23 9.18 1.21
N PRO A 24 -13.97 8.88 1.56
CA PRO A 24 -12.83 9.63 1.06
C PRO A 24 -12.57 9.32 -0.42
N GLN A 25 -11.96 10.24 -1.13
CA GLN A 25 -11.54 10.04 -2.53
C GLN A 25 -10.40 9.04 -2.66
N MET A 26 -9.53 8.97 -1.67
CA MET A 26 -8.40 8.02 -1.61
C MET A 26 -8.25 7.47 -0.20
N CYS A 27 -7.95 6.17 -0.11
CA CYS A 27 -7.63 5.51 1.15
C CYS A 27 -6.42 4.59 0.98
N GLY A 28 -5.32 4.89 1.65
CA GLY A 28 -4.13 4.04 1.68
C GLY A 28 -4.11 3.16 2.90
N ILE A 29 -4.09 1.84 2.70
CA ILE A 29 -3.87 0.87 3.77
C ILE A 29 -2.67 -0.02 3.45
N GLY A 30 -1.98 -0.47 4.49
CA GLY A 30 -0.82 -1.36 4.34
C GLY A 30 -0.53 -2.09 5.64
N PRO A 31 0.23 -3.21 5.59
CA PRO A 31 0.62 -3.92 6.79
C PRO A 31 1.52 -3.04 7.66
N PHE A 32 1.39 -3.19 8.98
CA PHE A 32 2.36 -2.66 9.92
C PHE A 32 3.71 -3.33 9.67
N ILE A 33 4.78 -2.55 9.62
CA ILE A 33 6.15 -3.05 9.57
C ILE A 33 6.93 -2.31 10.65
N PRO A 34 7.56 -3.01 11.61
CA PRO A 34 8.32 -2.37 12.68
C PRO A 34 9.53 -1.63 12.15
N HIS A 35 10.04 -0.68 12.93
CA HIS A 35 11.33 -0.04 12.74
C HIS A 35 12.19 -0.27 13.98
N LYS A 36 13.44 -0.62 13.79
CA LYS A 36 14.40 -0.98 14.85
C LYS A 36 14.58 0.10 15.93
N ASP A 37 14.39 1.36 15.56
CA ASP A 37 14.59 2.52 16.46
C ASP A 37 13.26 2.97 17.10
N THR A 38 12.26 2.09 17.18
CA THR A 38 10.96 2.40 17.80
C THR A 38 10.65 1.43 18.95
N PRO A 39 9.73 1.80 19.86
CA PRO A 39 9.27 0.89 20.93
C PRO A 39 8.65 -0.41 20.39
N PHE A 40 8.28 -0.45 19.13
CA PHE A 40 7.67 -1.61 18.48
C PHE A 40 8.66 -2.50 17.70
N ALA A 41 9.97 -2.27 17.85
CA ALA A 41 11.02 -3.00 17.12
C ALA A 41 10.94 -4.53 17.26
N SER A 42 10.48 -5.03 18.41
CA SER A 42 10.34 -6.46 18.70
C SER A 42 9.02 -7.09 18.24
N TYR A 43 8.11 -6.29 17.69
CA TYR A 43 6.80 -6.79 17.24
C TYR A 43 6.88 -7.35 15.82
N HIS A 44 5.97 -8.28 15.53
CA HIS A 44 5.90 -8.90 14.20
C HIS A 44 5.26 -7.96 13.17
N THR A 45 5.68 -8.11 11.92
CA THR A 45 5.01 -7.47 10.77
C THR A 45 3.56 -7.90 10.68
N GLY A 46 2.67 -6.97 10.38
CA GLY A 46 1.25 -7.21 10.19
C GLY A 46 0.95 -8.17 9.02
N SER A 47 -0.16 -8.87 9.10
CA SER A 47 -0.55 -9.88 8.13
C SER A 47 -0.85 -9.28 6.75
N VAL A 48 -0.07 -9.68 5.74
CA VAL A 48 -0.32 -9.34 4.33
C VAL A 48 -1.70 -9.85 3.89
N ARG A 49 -2.05 -11.09 4.26
CA ARG A 49 -3.36 -11.69 3.92
C ARG A 49 -4.52 -10.87 4.46
N LEU A 50 -4.45 -10.44 5.71
CA LEU A 50 -5.47 -9.59 6.33
C LEU A 50 -5.55 -8.23 5.62
N CYS A 51 -4.41 -7.63 5.29
CA CYS A 51 -4.35 -6.37 4.55
C CYS A 51 -5.01 -6.49 3.16
N LEU A 52 -4.74 -7.56 2.42
CA LEU A 52 -5.35 -7.83 1.12
C LEU A 52 -6.87 -8.02 1.22
N MET A 53 -7.34 -8.75 2.24
CA MET A 53 -8.77 -8.90 2.51
C MET A 53 -9.44 -7.55 2.76
N LEU A 54 -8.82 -6.69 3.58
CA LEU A 54 -9.36 -5.35 3.85
C LEU A 54 -9.36 -4.46 2.61
N ILE A 55 -8.37 -4.55 1.73
CA ILE A 55 -8.38 -3.87 0.42
C ILE A 55 -9.61 -4.30 -0.39
N SER A 56 -9.88 -5.60 -0.45
CA SER A 56 -11.06 -6.13 -1.18
C SER A 56 -12.36 -5.63 -0.56
N ILE A 57 -12.47 -5.62 0.77
CA ILE A 57 -13.66 -5.10 1.47
C ILE A 57 -13.87 -3.62 1.17
N ILE A 58 -12.82 -2.79 1.26
CA ILE A 58 -12.92 -1.36 0.95
C ILE A 58 -13.34 -1.14 -0.51
N ARG A 59 -12.79 -1.92 -1.46
CA ARG A 59 -13.18 -1.84 -2.87
C ARG A 59 -14.65 -2.16 -3.09
N LEU A 60 -15.20 -3.17 -2.39
CA LEU A 60 -16.62 -3.52 -2.46
C LEU A 60 -17.51 -2.47 -1.80
N MET A 61 -17.06 -1.86 -0.70
CA MET A 61 -17.79 -0.82 0.02
C MET A 61 -17.82 0.52 -0.72
N LEU A 62 -16.72 0.87 -1.39
CA LEU A 62 -16.48 2.14 -2.08
C LEU A 62 -15.89 1.88 -3.47
N PRO A 63 -16.73 1.52 -4.47
CA PRO A 63 -16.25 1.05 -5.78
C PRO A 63 -15.39 2.05 -6.55
N SER A 64 -15.58 3.36 -6.35
CA SER A 64 -14.85 4.42 -7.07
C SER A 64 -13.59 4.92 -6.36
N ILE A 65 -13.34 4.47 -5.12
CA ILE A 65 -12.22 4.98 -4.31
C ILE A 65 -10.86 4.71 -4.96
N LEU A 66 -9.93 5.63 -4.83
CA LEU A 66 -8.52 5.41 -5.16
C LEU A 66 -7.85 4.61 -4.04
N LEU A 67 -7.41 3.40 -4.34
CA LEU A 67 -6.75 2.48 -3.40
C LEU A 67 -5.32 2.20 -3.85
N PRO A 68 -4.31 2.75 -3.17
CA PRO A 68 -2.92 2.44 -3.47
C PRO A 68 -2.53 1.01 -3.08
N SER A 69 -1.86 0.30 -3.99
CA SER A 69 -1.05 -0.85 -3.64
C SER A 69 0.28 -0.37 -3.06
N THR A 70 0.40 -0.37 -1.74
CA THR A 70 1.42 0.36 -1.00
C THR A 70 2.82 -0.27 -1.10
N THR A 71 3.85 0.54 -0.87
CA THR A 71 5.23 0.06 -0.74
C THR A 71 5.38 -0.91 0.43
N ALA A 72 4.62 -0.71 1.52
CA ALA A 72 4.62 -1.62 2.67
C ALA A 72 4.16 -3.04 2.30
N LEU A 73 3.14 -3.18 1.44
CA LEU A 73 2.75 -4.49 0.90
C LEU A 73 3.90 -5.15 0.13
N GLY A 74 4.58 -4.39 -0.73
CA GLY A 74 5.72 -4.90 -1.48
C GLY A 74 6.96 -5.19 -0.63
N THR A 75 7.09 -4.55 0.54
CA THR A 75 8.16 -4.84 1.51
C THR A 75 7.87 -6.10 2.31
N ALA A 76 6.62 -6.28 2.74
CA ALA A 76 6.20 -7.44 3.51
C ALA A 76 6.07 -8.73 2.67
N ASP A 77 5.82 -8.60 1.37
CA ASP A 77 5.71 -9.71 0.41
C ASP A 77 6.26 -9.25 -0.95
N ILE A 78 7.17 -10.01 -1.55
CA ILE A 78 7.84 -9.68 -2.82
C ILE A 78 6.83 -9.41 -3.95
N ASN A 79 5.68 -10.10 -3.96
CA ASN A 79 4.58 -9.92 -4.90
C ASN A 79 3.41 -9.14 -4.28
N GLY A 80 3.63 -8.45 -3.16
CA GLY A 80 2.59 -7.77 -2.41
C GLY A 80 1.88 -6.67 -3.21
N ARG A 81 2.60 -5.97 -4.08
CA ARG A 81 2.01 -4.94 -4.93
C ARG A 81 1.07 -5.52 -5.98
N GLU A 82 1.48 -6.60 -6.64
CA GLU A 82 0.66 -7.33 -7.61
C GLU A 82 -0.59 -7.90 -6.95
N LYS A 83 -0.40 -8.55 -5.80
CA LYS A 83 -1.52 -9.06 -5.00
C LYS A 83 -2.48 -7.95 -4.59
N GLY A 84 -1.97 -6.77 -4.22
CA GLY A 84 -2.80 -5.60 -3.91
C GLY A 84 -3.71 -5.19 -5.06
N ILE A 85 -3.18 -5.12 -6.29
CA ILE A 85 -3.97 -4.83 -7.50
C ILE A 85 -5.02 -5.90 -7.74
N LEU A 86 -4.64 -7.18 -7.66
CA LEU A 86 -5.58 -8.31 -7.85
C LEU A 86 -6.70 -8.34 -6.78
N HIS A 87 -6.49 -7.71 -5.64
CA HIS A 87 -7.47 -7.59 -4.55
C HIS A 87 -8.27 -6.27 -4.57
N GLY A 88 -8.10 -5.44 -5.61
CA GLY A 88 -8.93 -4.26 -5.83
C GLY A 88 -8.23 -2.90 -5.66
N ALA A 89 -6.92 -2.88 -5.38
CA ALA A 89 -6.16 -1.63 -5.50
C ALA A 89 -6.09 -1.20 -6.98
N ASN A 90 -6.06 0.11 -7.22
CA ASN A 90 -6.04 0.69 -8.57
C ASN A 90 -5.03 1.83 -8.74
N VAL A 91 -4.20 2.06 -7.73
CA VAL A 91 -3.14 3.07 -7.77
C VAL A 91 -1.81 2.42 -7.44
N VAL A 92 -0.77 2.73 -8.21
CA VAL A 92 0.62 2.39 -7.90
C VAL A 92 1.46 3.66 -7.85
N MET A 93 2.31 3.77 -6.83
CA MET A 93 3.14 4.95 -6.61
C MET A 93 4.62 4.56 -6.70
N PRO A 94 5.33 4.94 -7.77
CA PRO A 94 6.77 4.79 -7.84
C PRO A 94 7.46 5.76 -6.85
N ASN A 95 8.65 5.40 -6.38
CA ASN A 95 9.44 6.29 -5.56
C ASN A 95 10.16 7.32 -6.46
N LEU A 96 9.73 8.57 -6.41
CA LEU A 96 10.29 9.68 -7.19
C LEU A 96 11.23 10.57 -6.36
N SER A 97 11.46 10.26 -5.08
CA SER A 97 12.39 11.02 -4.24
C SER A 97 13.81 10.95 -4.80
N PRO A 98 14.59 12.03 -4.75
CA PRO A 98 16.00 12.02 -5.08
C PRO A 98 16.77 10.95 -4.28
N LEU A 99 17.74 10.30 -4.92
CA LEU A 99 18.46 9.15 -4.33
C LEU A 99 19.15 9.50 -3.01
N GLU A 100 19.76 10.68 -2.95
CA GLU A 100 20.49 11.18 -1.78
C GLU A 100 19.60 11.32 -0.54
N HIS A 101 18.29 11.57 -0.73
CA HIS A 101 17.33 11.76 0.37
C HIS A 101 16.49 10.52 0.71
N ARG A 102 16.61 9.43 -0.05
CA ARG A 102 15.78 8.23 0.18
C ARG A 102 16.04 7.57 1.52
N LYS A 103 17.27 7.66 2.02
CA LYS A 103 17.64 7.11 3.33
C LYS A 103 16.95 7.83 4.49
N ASP A 104 16.65 9.13 4.31
CA ASP A 104 15.98 9.95 5.33
C ASP A 104 14.50 9.56 5.51
N TYR A 105 13.96 8.80 4.56
CA TYR A 105 12.57 8.31 4.58
C TYR A 105 12.45 6.82 4.90
N SER A 106 13.36 6.29 5.71
CA SER A 106 13.30 4.90 6.20
C SER A 106 12.29 4.79 7.34
N LEU A 107 11.00 4.86 7.02
CA LEU A 107 9.90 4.84 8.01
C LEU A 107 9.70 3.46 8.68
N TYR A 108 10.25 2.41 8.10
CA TYR A 108 10.22 1.03 8.61
C TYR A 108 11.39 0.24 8.01
N ASP A 109 11.74 -0.88 8.66
CA ASP A 109 12.87 -1.70 8.26
C ASP A 109 12.66 -2.37 6.89
N ASN A 110 13.76 -2.59 6.18
CA ASN A 110 13.81 -3.28 4.89
C ASN A 110 12.93 -2.67 3.79
N LYS A 111 12.61 -1.37 3.87
CA LYS A 111 11.82 -0.67 2.85
C LYS A 111 12.42 -0.87 1.46
N ILE A 112 11.62 -1.37 0.52
CA ILE A 112 12.02 -1.57 -0.88
C ILE A 112 12.09 -0.25 -1.65
N CYS A 113 12.69 -0.28 -2.85
CA CYS A 113 12.83 0.87 -3.76
C CYS A 113 13.66 2.02 -3.18
N THR A 114 14.73 1.69 -2.46
CA THR A 114 15.65 2.68 -1.86
C THR A 114 16.85 3.00 -2.75
N GLY A 115 17.22 2.11 -3.68
CA GLY A 115 18.44 2.20 -4.49
C GLY A 115 18.26 2.50 -5.98
N ASP A 116 17.03 2.39 -6.54
CA ASP A 116 16.80 2.54 -7.97
C ASP A 116 16.55 4.01 -8.37
N GLU A 117 17.01 4.42 -9.53
CA GLU A 117 16.64 5.67 -10.17
C GLU A 117 15.11 5.76 -10.39
N SER A 118 14.56 6.98 -10.39
CA SER A 118 13.11 7.19 -10.56
C SER A 118 12.58 6.58 -11.86
N ALA A 119 13.34 6.72 -12.95
CA ALA A 119 12.96 6.14 -14.24
C ALA A 119 12.94 4.61 -14.23
N GLN A 120 13.92 3.98 -13.56
CA GLN A 120 13.98 2.53 -13.38
C GLN A 120 12.81 2.04 -12.51
N CYS A 121 12.46 2.78 -11.46
CA CYS A 121 11.31 2.46 -10.61
C CYS A 121 9.99 2.47 -11.39
N ILE A 122 9.78 3.43 -12.29
CA ILE A 122 8.59 3.48 -13.17
C ILE A 122 8.57 2.28 -14.12
N SER A 123 9.68 1.97 -14.78
CA SER A 123 9.79 0.84 -15.73
C SER A 123 9.58 -0.50 -15.01
N CYS A 124 10.17 -0.69 -13.84
CA CYS A 124 9.96 -1.86 -13.00
C CYS A 124 8.47 -2.01 -12.64
N MET A 125 7.81 -0.94 -12.21
CA MET A 125 6.40 -0.94 -11.86
C MET A 125 5.52 -1.33 -13.04
N LYS A 126 5.77 -0.76 -14.23
CA LYS A 126 5.05 -1.10 -15.46
C LYS A 126 5.18 -2.59 -15.80
N ASN A 127 6.40 -3.13 -15.75
CA ASN A 127 6.66 -4.54 -16.03
C ASN A 127 5.95 -5.47 -15.03
N ARG A 128 5.98 -5.13 -13.75
CA ARG A 128 5.29 -5.89 -12.71
C ARG A 128 3.77 -5.91 -12.92
N MET A 129 3.15 -4.77 -13.22
CA MET A 129 1.70 -4.72 -13.49
C MET A 129 1.35 -5.48 -14.76
N LYS A 130 2.17 -5.38 -15.81
CA LYS A 130 2.00 -6.13 -17.06
C LYS A 130 2.03 -7.64 -16.83
N SER A 131 2.88 -8.14 -15.92
CA SER A 131 2.97 -9.57 -15.62
C SER A 131 1.69 -10.17 -15.03
N ILE A 132 0.80 -9.35 -14.49
CA ILE A 132 -0.50 -9.75 -13.95
C ILE A 132 -1.68 -9.30 -14.83
N GLY A 133 -1.41 -8.86 -16.07
CA GLY A 133 -2.44 -8.48 -17.04
C GLY A 133 -2.95 -7.05 -16.91
N TYR A 134 -2.28 -6.18 -16.15
CA TYR A 134 -2.65 -4.79 -15.97
C TYR A 134 -1.67 -3.85 -16.68
N GLU A 135 -2.18 -2.71 -17.12
CA GLU A 135 -1.38 -1.64 -17.69
C GLU A 135 -1.33 -0.44 -16.74
N VAL A 136 -0.13 0.13 -16.55
CA VAL A 136 0.03 1.38 -15.80
C VAL A 136 -0.14 2.54 -16.77
N VAL A 137 -1.25 3.25 -16.62
CA VAL A 137 -1.51 4.51 -17.33
C VAL A 137 -0.88 5.68 -16.55
N THR A 138 -0.37 6.66 -17.30
CA THR A 138 0.11 7.92 -16.73
C THR A 138 -0.93 8.98 -17.06
N ASP A 139 -1.76 9.30 -16.09
CA ASP A 139 -2.84 10.27 -16.23
C ASP A 139 -2.85 11.18 -14.99
N VAL A 140 -3.68 12.20 -14.98
CA VAL A 140 -3.85 13.13 -13.85
C VAL A 140 -4.25 12.38 -12.58
N GLY A 141 -4.91 11.24 -12.73
CA GLY A 141 -5.27 10.34 -11.60
C GLY A 141 -6.33 10.95 -10.67
N ASN A 142 -7.18 11.81 -11.19
CA ASN A 142 -8.27 12.40 -10.42
C ASN A 142 -9.29 11.33 -10.01
N TYR A 143 -9.82 11.50 -8.80
CA TYR A 143 -11.00 10.76 -8.39
C TYR A 143 -12.19 11.14 -9.28
N ILE A 144 -12.87 10.13 -9.81
CA ILE A 144 -14.11 10.29 -10.57
C ILE A 144 -15.25 9.85 -9.66
N ALA A 145 -16.09 10.81 -9.28
CA ALA A 145 -17.29 10.49 -8.50
C ALA A 145 -18.21 9.55 -9.29
N PRO A 146 -18.89 8.62 -8.62
CA PRO A 146 -19.86 7.73 -9.24
C PRO A 146 -21.07 8.47 -9.81
#